data_44f57917435dcc4b028ab4aa81996b9a
#
_entry.id   44f57917435dcc4b028ab4aa81996b9a
#
_cell.length_a   1.000
_cell.length_b   1.000
_cell.length_c   1.000
_cell.angle_alpha   90.00
_cell.angle_beta   90.00
_cell.angle_gamma   90.00
#
_symmetry.space_group_name_H-M   'P 1'
#
loop_
_entity.id
_entity.type
_entity.pdbx_description
1 polymer ?
#
loop_
_entity_poly.entity_id
_entity_poly.type
_entity_poly.pdbx_seq_one_letter_code
_entity_poly.pdbx_strand_id
1 'polypeptide(L)'
;MQLLLPAIFRSRATRAIVLALEILCLGTLPVLSQDVLTYHNDNFRDGLNAKETILTLANVNLASFGKLFTIPVDGRVDAQPLYLSAVTISGVTSNLLIVATEHGSVYAFNADTGARIWQITTLKPGETTSDNRGCDQVEPEIGITSTPVISRPATSHPVIYVVAMSKDSSGNYYQRLHALDATNGAELFKGPVAIQAQYPGHGDNSQNGNVVFDPGQYKERASLLLVGNTVYLAWASHCDFRPYTGWIMGYNSQTLAQSVRLNLTPNGSEGAIWGSGAGMAADLGSNIYVLDANGTFDPTLNSSHFPVNGNYGNAFLKLSSRLTVIDYFEEYNQAQENGSDRDLGSGGALLTNQKDSTGILWNLAVGAGKDGNLYVVNRNNMGKFNSTSNKIYQELPGALPGGIWSTPAAFGANIYYAPVGSPLLAFRFKNAKLLSGPVARSSNSFPYPGAAPSISANGTQNAIVWAVLNGNPAVLHAYNAVTLVHLYGSSQAANNRDHFGNGNKFVTPTIANGKVYVGTTNGVGVFGLLK
;
A
#
# COMPACT_ATOMS: atom_id res chain seq x y z
N MET A 1 -47.32 37.32 64.75
CA MET A 1 -47.70 38.45 63.81
C MET A 1 -47.47 37.97 62.43
N GLN A 2 -48.53 37.49 61.77
CA GLN A 2 -48.54 36.95 60.39
C GLN A 2 -48.47 38.08 59.38
N LEU A 3 -47.68 37.96 58.37
CA LEU A 3 -47.78 38.76 57.15
C LEU A 3 -47.83 37.87 55.92
N LEU A 4 -48.98 37.91 55.26
CA LEU A 4 -49.36 37.27 54.02
C LEU A 4 -48.62 37.92 52.85
N LEU A 5 -48.13 37.11 51.90
CA LEU A 5 -47.65 37.51 50.58
C LEU A 5 -48.65 37.06 49.51
N PRO A 6 -48.98 37.88 48.51
CA PRO A 6 -49.94 37.55 47.48
C PRO A 6 -49.36 36.72 46.35
N ALA A 7 -50.20 35.84 45.81
CA ALA A 7 -49.93 35.02 44.64
C ALA A 7 -49.92 35.86 43.34
N ILE A 8 -48.88 35.72 42.52
CA ILE A 8 -48.82 36.30 41.17
C ILE A 8 -49.10 35.19 40.15
N PHE A 9 -50.22 35.30 39.46
CA PHE A 9 -50.58 34.55 38.24
C PHE A 9 -49.54 34.74 37.16
N ARG A 10 -48.88 33.69 36.70
CA ARG A 10 -48.09 33.70 35.47
C ARG A 10 -48.89 33.05 34.34
N SER A 11 -49.16 33.83 33.29
CA SER A 11 -49.89 33.41 32.11
C SER A 11 -49.11 32.38 31.26
N ARG A 12 -49.88 31.45 30.68
CA ARG A 12 -49.37 30.32 29.84
C ARG A 12 -48.93 30.73 28.42
N ALA A 13 -48.72 32.00 28.14
CA ALA A 13 -48.44 32.47 26.76
C ALA A 13 -46.96 32.63 26.39
N THR A 14 -46.01 32.40 27.33
CA THR A 14 -44.58 32.67 27.08
C THR A 14 -43.70 31.41 26.89
N ARG A 15 -44.30 30.23 26.78
CA ARG A 15 -43.55 28.98 26.54
C ARG A 15 -43.58 28.46 25.11
N ALA A 16 -44.29 29.10 24.20
CA ALA A 16 -44.42 28.60 22.81
C ALA A 16 -43.44 29.25 21.79
N ILE A 17 -42.67 30.26 22.20
CA ILE A 17 -41.79 31.02 21.26
C ILE A 17 -40.29 30.61 21.40
N VAL A 18 -39.87 29.91 22.45
CA VAL A 18 -38.47 29.49 22.63
C VAL A 18 -38.17 28.14 22.00
N LEU A 19 -39.19 27.33 21.62
CA LEU A 19 -38.97 26.02 21.02
C LEU A 19 -38.91 25.99 19.49
N ALA A 20 -39.06 27.15 18.81
CA ALA A 20 -39.07 27.24 17.35
C ALA A 20 -37.78 27.79 16.73
N LEU A 21 -36.73 28.09 17.52
CA LEU A 21 -35.48 28.65 17.01
C LEU A 21 -34.25 27.74 17.13
N GLU A 22 -34.40 26.50 17.60
CA GLU A 22 -33.29 25.52 17.67
C GLU A 22 -33.28 24.46 16.55
N ILE A 23 -34.15 24.55 15.55
CA ILE A 23 -34.25 23.55 14.46
C ILE A 23 -33.69 24.11 13.12
N LEU A 24 -32.85 25.11 13.11
CA LEU A 24 -32.34 25.61 11.83
C LEU A 24 -30.83 25.90 11.87
N CYS A 25 -30.02 24.92 12.18
CA CYS A 25 -28.59 24.88 11.81
C CYS A 25 -28.02 23.46 11.99
N LEU A 26 -28.70 22.42 11.53
CA LEU A 26 -28.02 21.21 11.08
C LEU A 26 -27.54 21.51 9.65
N GLY A 27 -26.59 22.43 9.53
CA GLY A 27 -25.76 22.51 8.36
C GLY A 27 -25.12 21.12 8.21
N THR A 28 -25.43 20.42 7.13
CA THR A 28 -24.72 19.23 6.72
C THR A 28 -23.25 19.62 6.66
N LEU A 29 -22.48 19.30 7.71
CA LEU A 29 -21.03 19.36 7.61
C LEU A 29 -20.69 18.52 6.38
N PRO A 30 -19.93 19.07 5.41
CA PRO A 30 -19.52 18.29 4.28
C PRO A 30 -18.79 17.08 4.84
N VAL A 31 -19.29 15.88 4.54
CA VAL A 31 -18.56 14.64 4.82
C VAL A 31 -17.32 14.72 3.96
N LEU A 32 -16.20 15.14 4.55
CA LEU A 32 -14.93 15.17 3.85
C LEU A 32 -14.61 13.73 3.44
N SER A 33 -14.45 13.53 2.15
CA SER A 33 -13.96 12.27 1.61
C SER A 33 -12.66 11.89 2.32
N GLN A 34 -12.46 10.60 2.54
CA GLN A 34 -11.19 10.12 3.09
C GLN A 34 -10.08 10.33 2.08
N ASP A 35 -8.97 10.93 2.53
CA ASP A 35 -7.73 10.93 1.77
C ASP A 35 -7.18 9.51 1.62
N VAL A 36 -6.50 9.26 0.50
CA VAL A 36 -5.67 8.06 0.28
C VAL A 36 -4.24 8.56 0.11
N LEU A 37 -3.49 8.60 1.22
CA LEU A 37 -2.17 9.25 1.32
C LEU A 37 -1.00 8.29 1.14
N THR A 38 -1.26 6.99 1.10
CA THR A 38 -0.26 5.94 1.04
C THR A 38 -0.85 4.68 0.39
N TYR A 39 0.00 3.77 -0.01
CA TYR A 39 -0.39 2.44 -0.51
C TYR A 39 -1.36 1.76 0.46
N HIS A 40 -2.42 1.12 -0.09
CA HIS A 40 -3.45 0.41 0.67
C HIS A 40 -4.07 1.23 1.80
N ASN A 41 -4.33 2.51 1.54
CA ASN A 41 -5.08 3.49 2.32
C ASN A 41 -4.45 3.93 3.64
N ASP A 42 -3.79 3.05 4.39
CA ASP A 42 -3.19 3.37 5.69
C ASP A 42 -1.88 2.58 5.95
N ASN A 43 -1.27 2.82 7.10
CA ASN A 43 -0.03 2.14 7.49
C ASN A 43 -0.26 0.70 7.98
N PHE A 44 -1.49 0.28 8.29
CA PHE A 44 -1.83 -1.13 8.56
C PHE A 44 -1.92 -1.94 7.27
N ARG A 45 -1.99 -1.26 6.13
CA ARG A 45 -2.14 -1.84 4.79
C ARG A 45 -3.43 -2.65 4.65
N ASP A 46 -4.52 -2.20 5.30
CA ASP A 46 -5.79 -2.91 5.26
C ASP A 46 -6.58 -2.73 3.95
N GLY A 47 -6.19 -1.78 3.12
CA GLY A 47 -6.80 -1.53 1.81
C GLY A 47 -8.23 -0.98 1.89
N LEU A 48 -8.67 -0.49 3.04
CA LEU A 48 -10.04 -0.09 3.32
C LEU A 48 -10.23 1.42 3.28
N ASN A 49 -11.12 1.91 2.41
CA ASN A 49 -11.77 3.20 2.59
C ASN A 49 -13.11 3.01 3.32
N ALA A 50 -13.14 3.22 4.64
CA ALA A 50 -14.33 3.08 5.47
C ALA A 50 -15.27 4.30 5.44
N LYS A 51 -14.95 5.35 4.66
CA LYS A 51 -15.74 6.58 4.55
C LYS A 51 -16.36 6.77 3.17
N GLU A 52 -16.45 5.70 2.37
CA GLU A 52 -17.10 5.73 1.06
C GLU A 52 -18.62 5.63 1.23
N THR A 53 -19.31 6.73 1.00
CA THR A 53 -20.76 6.83 1.22
C THR A 53 -21.57 6.82 -0.06
N ILE A 54 -20.92 6.95 -1.23
CA ILE A 54 -21.57 7.11 -2.54
C ILE A 54 -21.73 5.76 -3.22
N LEU A 55 -20.66 4.93 -3.25
CA LEU A 55 -20.70 3.61 -3.86
C LEU A 55 -21.32 2.60 -2.89
N THR A 56 -22.38 1.94 -3.33
CA THR A 56 -23.15 1.00 -2.52
C THR A 56 -23.38 -0.32 -3.26
N LEU A 57 -23.75 -1.37 -2.55
CA LEU A 57 -24.13 -2.66 -3.16
C LEU A 57 -25.32 -2.55 -4.13
N ALA A 58 -26.15 -1.52 -3.98
CA ALA A 58 -27.32 -1.30 -4.84
C ALA A 58 -26.96 -0.58 -6.14
N ASN A 59 -25.97 0.33 -6.13
CA ASN A 59 -25.68 1.17 -7.29
C ASN A 59 -24.39 0.79 -8.06
N VAL A 60 -23.58 -0.13 -7.54
CA VAL A 60 -22.43 -0.68 -8.27
C VAL A 60 -22.90 -1.89 -9.09
N ASN A 61 -23.38 -1.60 -10.30
CA ASN A 61 -23.85 -2.59 -11.28
C ASN A 61 -23.73 -2.03 -12.72
N LEU A 62 -23.93 -2.85 -13.74
CA LEU A 62 -23.73 -2.47 -15.15
C LEU A 62 -24.63 -1.32 -15.64
N ALA A 63 -25.78 -1.10 -15.00
CA ALA A 63 -26.73 -0.05 -15.42
C ALA A 63 -26.36 1.32 -14.86
N SER A 64 -25.83 1.38 -13.65
CA SER A 64 -25.64 2.64 -12.91
C SER A 64 -24.18 2.97 -12.60
N PHE A 65 -23.24 2.04 -12.85
CA PHE A 65 -21.81 2.24 -12.61
C PHE A 65 -21.00 1.90 -13.87
N GLY A 66 -19.93 2.64 -14.13
CA GLY A 66 -19.06 2.41 -15.27
C GLY A 66 -17.93 3.41 -15.38
N LYS A 67 -17.19 3.34 -16.50
CA LYS A 67 -16.12 4.29 -16.80
C LYS A 67 -16.70 5.67 -17.09
N LEU A 68 -16.20 6.67 -16.35
CA LEU A 68 -16.55 8.07 -16.58
C LEU A 68 -15.64 8.69 -17.65
N PHE A 69 -14.33 8.47 -17.52
CA PHE A 69 -13.30 8.94 -18.45
C PHE A 69 -11.98 8.21 -18.21
N THR A 70 -11.01 8.49 -19.06
CA THR A 70 -9.60 8.11 -18.85
C THR A 70 -8.72 9.36 -18.80
N ILE A 71 -7.70 9.32 -17.97
CA ILE A 71 -6.68 10.38 -17.85
C ILE A 71 -5.41 9.88 -18.55
N PRO A 72 -5.00 10.45 -19.70
CA PRO A 72 -3.77 10.07 -20.37
C PRO A 72 -2.55 10.60 -19.62
N VAL A 73 -1.48 9.81 -19.55
CA VAL A 73 -0.16 10.20 -19.03
C VAL A 73 0.95 9.69 -19.96
N ASP A 74 2.17 10.12 -19.71
CA ASP A 74 3.33 9.88 -20.58
C ASP A 74 4.01 8.52 -20.40
N GLY A 75 3.58 7.70 -19.44
CA GLY A 75 4.19 6.43 -19.15
C GLY A 75 3.28 5.47 -18.41
N ARG A 76 3.82 4.30 -18.09
CA ARG A 76 3.12 3.28 -17.31
C ARG A 76 2.87 3.78 -15.89
N VAL A 77 1.68 3.48 -15.34
CA VAL A 77 1.29 3.81 -13.97
C VAL A 77 1.33 2.54 -13.13
N ASP A 78 2.49 2.19 -12.59
CA ASP A 78 2.69 1.05 -11.68
C ASP A 78 2.36 1.44 -10.23
N ALA A 79 2.68 2.68 -9.85
CA ALA A 79 2.33 3.27 -8.57
C ALA A 79 0.81 3.35 -8.39
N GLN A 80 0.30 3.04 -7.18
CA GLN A 80 -1.11 3.29 -6.86
C GLN A 80 -1.40 4.79 -6.93
N PRO A 81 -2.39 5.28 -7.72
CA PRO A 81 -2.81 6.67 -7.69
C PRO A 81 -3.26 7.09 -6.29
N LEU A 82 -2.81 8.24 -5.78
CA LEU A 82 -3.17 8.73 -4.46
C LEU A 82 -4.19 9.86 -4.56
N TYR A 83 -5.03 10.00 -3.52
CA TYR A 83 -6.13 10.95 -3.51
C TYR A 83 -6.03 11.90 -2.31
N LEU A 84 -6.12 13.20 -2.60
CA LEU A 84 -6.17 14.28 -1.62
C LEU A 84 -7.50 15.02 -1.73
N SER A 85 -8.28 15.03 -0.68
CA SER A 85 -9.54 15.78 -0.64
C SER A 85 -9.32 17.27 -0.35
N ALA A 86 -10.13 18.13 -0.92
CA ALA A 86 -10.28 19.55 -0.56
C ALA A 86 -8.93 20.31 -0.40
N VAL A 87 -8.08 20.26 -1.44
CA VAL A 87 -6.84 21.05 -1.51
C VAL A 87 -7.14 22.40 -2.16
N THR A 88 -6.74 23.50 -1.52
CA THR A 88 -6.90 24.84 -2.06
C THR A 88 -5.64 25.27 -2.80
N ILE A 89 -5.79 25.59 -4.09
CA ILE A 89 -4.75 26.08 -4.98
C ILE A 89 -5.21 27.41 -5.58
N SER A 90 -4.47 28.50 -5.33
CA SER A 90 -4.80 29.85 -5.83
C SER A 90 -6.26 30.26 -5.56
N GLY A 91 -6.78 29.91 -4.39
CA GLY A 91 -8.16 30.23 -3.97
C GLY A 91 -9.24 29.28 -4.48
N VAL A 92 -8.91 28.29 -5.31
CA VAL A 92 -9.84 27.25 -5.78
C VAL A 92 -9.61 25.96 -5.02
N THR A 93 -10.66 25.44 -4.38
CA THR A 93 -10.60 24.16 -3.67
C THR A 93 -11.03 23.02 -4.58
N SER A 94 -10.18 22.00 -4.71
CA SER A 94 -10.41 20.82 -5.55
C SER A 94 -9.91 19.55 -4.86
N ASN A 95 -10.45 18.41 -5.27
CA ASN A 95 -9.88 17.11 -4.95
C ASN A 95 -8.77 16.81 -5.95
N LEU A 96 -7.62 16.33 -5.46
CA LEU A 96 -6.47 16.01 -6.29
C LEU A 96 -6.30 14.50 -6.43
N LEU A 97 -5.96 14.07 -7.65
CA LEU A 97 -5.43 12.74 -7.95
C LEU A 97 -3.95 12.90 -8.28
N ILE A 98 -3.09 12.28 -7.49
CA ILE A 98 -1.64 12.27 -7.69
C ILE A 98 -1.28 10.99 -8.43
N VAL A 99 -0.58 11.13 -9.56
CA VAL A 99 -0.18 10.02 -10.42
C VAL A 99 1.32 10.13 -10.69
N ALA A 100 2.04 9.03 -10.51
CA ALA A 100 3.46 8.91 -10.84
C ALA A 100 3.64 7.87 -11.96
N THR A 101 4.61 8.09 -12.85
CA THR A 101 4.81 7.25 -14.02
C THR A 101 6.24 6.71 -14.13
N GLU A 102 6.39 5.59 -14.83
CA GLU A 102 7.71 5.05 -15.19
C GLU A 102 8.48 5.98 -16.14
N HIS A 103 7.81 6.99 -16.73
CA HIS A 103 8.50 8.05 -17.48
C HIS A 103 9.16 9.12 -16.59
N GLY A 104 9.16 8.91 -15.26
CA GLY A 104 9.72 9.86 -14.30
C GLY A 104 8.90 11.13 -14.13
N SER A 105 7.62 11.12 -14.48
CA SER A 105 6.71 12.23 -14.29
C SER A 105 5.84 12.08 -13.05
N VAL A 106 5.55 13.19 -12.38
CA VAL A 106 4.54 13.29 -11.33
C VAL A 106 3.49 14.31 -11.75
N TYR A 107 2.23 13.92 -11.61
CA TYR A 107 1.07 14.73 -11.98
C TYR A 107 0.16 14.98 -10.77
N ALA A 108 -0.48 16.15 -10.76
CA ALA A 108 -1.73 16.35 -10.05
C ALA A 108 -2.83 16.65 -11.05
N PHE A 109 -3.92 15.90 -10.95
CA PHE A 109 -5.15 16.12 -11.69
C PHE A 109 -6.26 16.54 -10.74
N ASN A 110 -7.22 17.31 -11.24
CA ASN A 110 -8.51 17.43 -10.57
C ASN A 110 -9.18 16.04 -10.61
N ALA A 111 -9.39 15.43 -9.45
CA ALA A 111 -9.90 14.07 -9.33
C ALA A 111 -11.34 13.92 -9.85
N ASP A 112 -12.10 15.01 -9.94
CA ASP A 112 -13.50 15.00 -10.36
C ASP A 112 -13.67 15.14 -11.87
N THR A 113 -12.75 15.86 -12.53
CA THR A 113 -12.85 16.19 -13.97
C THR A 113 -11.77 15.57 -14.83
N GLY A 114 -10.67 15.09 -14.23
CA GLY A 114 -9.48 14.62 -14.95
C GLY A 114 -8.61 15.75 -15.52
N ALA A 115 -8.94 17.00 -15.29
CA ALA A 115 -8.14 18.14 -15.76
C ALA A 115 -6.77 18.17 -15.05
N ARG A 116 -5.69 18.27 -15.83
CA ARG A 116 -4.33 18.40 -15.29
C ARG A 116 -4.16 19.76 -14.60
N ILE A 117 -3.72 19.76 -13.35
CA ILE A 117 -3.41 20.95 -12.57
C ILE A 117 -1.93 21.31 -12.74
N TRP A 118 -1.05 20.34 -12.52
CA TRP A 118 0.38 20.47 -12.78
C TRP A 118 1.01 19.12 -13.17
N GLN A 119 2.17 19.20 -13.77
CA GLN A 119 3.07 18.09 -14.11
C GLN A 119 4.49 18.54 -13.91
N ILE A 120 5.33 17.67 -13.35
CA ILE A 120 6.79 17.85 -13.31
C ILE A 120 7.49 16.59 -13.80
N THR A 121 8.73 16.72 -14.23
CA THR A 121 9.64 15.60 -14.44
C THR A 121 10.66 15.54 -13.30
N THR A 122 11.01 14.33 -12.88
CA THR A 122 12.08 14.09 -11.89
C THR A 122 13.47 13.99 -12.53
N LEU A 123 13.52 13.97 -13.86
CA LEU A 123 14.78 13.88 -14.64
C LEU A 123 15.53 15.21 -14.59
N LYS A 124 16.83 15.15 -14.38
CA LYS A 124 17.72 16.33 -14.54
C LYS A 124 18.07 16.54 -16.01
N PRO A 125 18.50 17.74 -16.39
CA PRO A 125 18.97 18.00 -17.74
C PRO A 125 20.07 17.02 -18.15
N GLY A 126 19.90 16.36 -19.31
CA GLY A 126 20.82 15.35 -19.84
C GLY A 126 20.62 13.92 -19.31
N GLU A 127 19.62 13.70 -18.43
CA GLU A 127 19.23 12.37 -17.98
C GLU A 127 18.03 11.84 -18.77
N THR A 128 17.91 10.51 -18.79
CA THR A 128 16.73 9.76 -19.21
C THR A 128 16.25 8.90 -18.04
N THR A 129 15.08 8.33 -18.13
CA THR A 129 14.68 7.19 -17.30
C THR A 129 15.68 6.05 -17.43
N SER A 130 15.74 5.16 -16.43
CA SER A 130 16.55 3.96 -16.53
C SER A 130 15.99 3.01 -17.58
N ASP A 131 16.85 2.21 -18.22
CA ASP A 131 16.43 1.01 -18.91
C ASP A 131 15.94 -0.07 -17.93
N ASN A 132 15.40 -1.18 -18.45
CA ASN A 132 14.89 -2.29 -17.64
C ASN A 132 15.99 -3.14 -16.98
N ARG A 133 17.25 -2.81 -17.12
CA ARG A 133 18.43 -3.50 -16.57
C ARG A 133 18.49 -5.00 -16.94
N GLY A 134 17.94 -5.37 -18.08
CA GLY A 134 17.85 -6.76 -18.54
C GLY A 134 16.74 -7.57 -17.86
N CYS A 135 15.85 -6.91 -17.09
CA CYS A 135 14.74 -7.51 -16.36
C CYS A 135 13.40 -6.97 -16.89
N ASP A 136 12.58 -7.81 -17.48
CA ASP A 136 11.32 -7.45 -18.16
C ASP A 136 10.13 -7.22 -17.21
N GLN A 137 10.38 -7.13 -15.90
CA GLN A 137 9.31 -6.94 -14.92
C GLN A 137 8.72 -5.52 -14.95
N VAL A 138 9.51 -4.53 -15.34
CA VAL A 138 9.08 -3.14 -15.62
C VAL A 138 9.69 -2.71 -16.95
N GLU A 139 8.85 -2.41 -17.92
CA GLU A 139 9.24 -2.08 -19.30
C GLU A 139 8.39 -0.95 -19.89
N PRO A 140 8.88 -0.20 -20.87
CA PRO A 140 10.22 -0.25 -21.49
C PRO A 140 11.30 0.49 -20.69
N GLU A 141 10.91 1.20 -19.64
CA GLU A 141 11.74 2.13 -18.86
C GLU A 141 11.38 2.04 -17.37
N ILE A 142 12.30 2.48 -16.50
CA ILE A 142 12.11 2.57 -15.06
C ILE A 142 12.33 4.01 -14.64
N GLY A 143 11.28 4.61 -14.06
CA GLY A 143 11.30 5.97 -13.52
C GLY A 143 10.79 5.99 -12.09
N ILE A 144 9.46 6.01 -11.88
CA ILE A 144 8.83 5.97 -10.57
C ILE A 144 7.93 4.74 -10.50
N THR A 145 8.47 3.65 -9.93
CA THR A 145 7.77 2.38 -9.82
C THR A 145 6.95 2.30 -8.52
N SER A 146 7.51 2.80 -7.42
CA SER A 146 6.88 2.72 -6.10
C SER A 146 5.70 3.68 -5.95
N THR A 147 4.71 3.26 -5.17
CA THR A 147 3.66 4.17 -4.72
C THR A 147 4.26 5.24 -3.80
N PRO A 148 4.04 6.53 -4.10
CA PRO A 148 4.43 7.63 -3.23
C PRO A 148 3.79 7.56 -1.85
N VAL A 149 4.24 8.42 -0.92
CA VAL A 149 3.53 8.69 0.32
C VAL A 149 3.35 10.20 0.47
N ILE A 150 2.20 10.60 1.03
CA ILE A 150 1.85 12.02 1.20
C ILE A 150 1.79 12.34 2.69
N SER A 151 2.50 13.39 3.10
CA SER A 151 2.31 14.05 4.38
C SER A 151 1.29 15.16 4.24
N ARG A 152 0.26 15.19 5.08
CA ARG A 152 -0.75 16.26 5.11
C ARG A 152 -0.77 16.95 6.47
N PRO A 153 0.17 17.88 6.74
CA PRO A 153 0.18 18.65 7.98
C PRO A 153 -1.00 19.63 8.01
N ALA A 154 -1.45 19.97 9.22
CA ALA A 154 -2.60 20.86 9.40
C ALA A 154 -2.32 22.33 9.02
N THR A 155 -1.07 22.75 9.03
CA THR A 155 -0.66 24.16 8.93
C THR A 155 0.15 24.51 7.68
N SER A 156 0.43 23.54 6.80
CA SER A 156 1.17 23.77 5.56
C SER A 156 0.61 22.93 4.43
N HIS A 157 1.09 23.18 3.19
CA HIS A 157 0.69 22.39 2.04
C HIS A 157 1.05 20.91 2.23
N PRO A 158 0.27 19.98 1.66
CA PRO A 158 0.63 18.58 1.63
C PRO A 158 1.92 18.38 0.84
N VAL A 159 2.76 17.40 1.28
CA VAL A 159 4.04 17.07 0.67
C VAL A 159 4.00 15.65 0.13
N ILE A 160 4.34 15.47 -1.13
CA ILE A 160 4.43 14.17 -1.80
C ILE A 160 5.89 13.73 -1.81
N TYR A 161 6.18 12.54 -1.27
CA TYR A 161 7.50 11.93 -1.33
C TYR A 161 7.51 10.85 -2.41
N VAL A 162 8.50 10.93 -3.31
CA VAL A 162 8.68 10.01 -4.45
C VAL A 162 10.14 9.60 -4.55
N VAL A 163 10.40 8.35 -4.94
CA VAL A 163 11.72 7.92 -5.40
C VAL A 163 11.68 7.72 -6.90
N ALA A 164 12.65 8.29 -7.59
CA ALA A 164 12.79 8.14 -9.03
C ALA A 164 14.16 7.60 -9.41
N MET A 165 14.18 6.74 -10.43
CA MET A 165 15.38 6.19 -11.02
C MET A 165 15.64 6.86 -12.38
N SER A 166 16.90 7.20 -12.66
CA SER A 166 17.35 7.80 -13.93
C SER A 166 18.75 7.34 -14.28
N LYS A 167 19.18 7.63 -15.50
CA LYS A 167 20.57 7.47 -15.95
C LYS A 167 21.02 8.64 -16.82
N ASP A 168 22.31 8.93 -16.80
CA ASP A 168 22.91 9.92 -17.69
C ASP A 168 23.43 9.30 -19.00
N SER A 169 23.91 10.14 -19.91
CA SER A 169 24.48 9.73 -21.19
C SER A 169 25.77 8.91 -21.09
N SER A 170 26.43 8.92 -19.93
CA SER A 170 27.61 8.11 -19.63
C SER A 170 27.26 6.74 -19.06
N GLY A 171 25.96 6.46 -18.84
CA GLY A 171 25.48 5.20 -18.31
C GLY A 171 25.53 5.11 -16.77
N ASN A 172 25.72 6.21 -16.06
CA ASN A 172 25.64 6.25 -14.61
C ASN A 172 24.17 6.27 -14.18
N TYR A 173 23.81 5.42 -13.22
CA TYR A 173 22.47 5.33 -12.67
C TYR A 173 22.35 6.17 -11.40
N TYR A 174 21.16 6.73 -11.21
CA TYR A 174 20.83 7.55 -10.06
C TYR A 174 19.47 7.13 -9.50
N GLN A 175 19.37 7.14 -8.17
CA GLN A 175 18.09 7.11 -7.48
C GLN A 175 18.02 8.31 -6.54
N ARG A 176 16.88 9.00 -6.54
CA ARG A 176 16.70 10.22 -5.75
C ARG A 176 15.36 10.23 -5.04
N LEU A 177 15.39 10.67 -3.79
CA LEU A 177 14.19 10.99 -3.02
C LEU A 177 13.83 12.45 -3.28
N HIS A 178 12.62 12.67 -3.78
CA HIS A 178 11.99 13.95 -4.00
C HIS A 178 10.98 14.25 -2.90
N ALA A 179 10.80 15.53 -2.56
CA ALA A 179 9.71 16.03 -1.74
C ALA A 179 9.03 17.17 -2.48
N LEU A 180 7.80 16.96 -2.93
CA LEU A 180 7.10 17.88 -3.82
C LEU A 180 5.92 18.54 -3.10
N ASP A 181 5.76 19.85 -3.26
CA ASP A 181 4.56 20.57 -2.84
C ASP A 181 3.36 20.06 -3.67
N ALA A 182 2.35 19.49 -3.04
CA ALA A 182 1.19 18.95 -3.73
C ALA A 182 0.37 19.99 -4.48
N THR A 183 0.55 21.27 -4.19
CA THR A 183 -0.22 22.37 -4.83
C THR A 183 0.36 22.80 -6.17
N ASN A 184 1.66 22.58 -6.41
CA ASN A 184 2.34 23.09 -7.61
C ASN A 184 3.48 22.21 -8.16
N GLY A 185 3.82 21.10 -7.47
CA GLY A 185 4.90 20.19 -7.85
C GLY A 185 6.31 20.70 -7.58
N ALA A 186 6.48 21.83 -6.89
CA ALA A 186 7.81 22.36 -6.60
C ALA A 186 8.58 21.50 -5.61
N GLU A 187 9.89 21.36 -5.82
CA GLU A 187 10.78 20.68 -4.88
C GLU A 187 10.88 21.44 -3.56
N LEU A 188 10.77 20.71 -2.45
CA LEU A 188 10.88 21.22 -1.09
C LEU A 188 12.17 20.71 -0.42
N PHE A 189 12.52 21.31 0.72
CA PHE A 189 13.59 20.87 1.63
C PHE A 189 14.96 20.74 0.94
N LYS A 190 15.22 21.55 -0.10
CA LYS A 190 16.42 21.50 -0.95
C LYS A 190 16.60 20.15 -1.68
N GLY A 191 15.47 19.44 -1.92
CA GLY A 191 15.46 18.23 -2.74
C GLY A 191 15.79 18.48 -4.21
N PRO A 192 15.90 17.40 -5.01
CA PRO A 192 15.97 16.01 -4.57
C PRO A 192 17.31 15.64 -3.93
N VAL A 193 17.33 14.61 -3.08
CA VAL A 193 18.57 14.08 -2.51
C VAL A 193 18.94 12.74 -3.15
N ALA A 194 20.23 12.55 -3.46
CA ALA A 194 20.73 11.27 -3.97
C ALA A 194 20.69 10.20 -2.86
N ILE A 195 20.23 9.00 -3.23
CA ILE A 195 20.19 7.85 -2.33
C ILE A 195 21.55 7.15 -2.39
N GLN A 196 22.21 7.11 -1.25
CA GLN A 196 23.53 6.48 -1.07
C GLN A 196 23.58 5.85 0.32
N ALA A 197 24.20 4.68 0.44
CA ALA A 197 24.38 4.04 1.74
C ALA A 197 25.59 3.10 1.74
N GLN A 198 26.15 2.91 2.91
CA GLN A 198 27.10 1.86 3.25
C GLN A 198 26.67 1.22 4.57
N TYR A 199 26.85 -0.08 4.69
CA TYR A 199 26.52 -0.83 5.91
C TYR A 199 27.63 -1.83 6.23
N PRO A 200 28.09 -1.96 7.50
CA PRO A 200 29.14 -2.90 7.86
C PRO A 200 28.78 -4.33 7.45
N GLY A 201 29.67 -5.01 6.73
CA GLY A 201 29.44 -6.39 6.27
C GLY A 201 30.36 -6.79 5.12
N HIS A 202 30.32 -8.10 4.81
CA HIS A 202 31.14 -8.74 3.78
C HIS A 202 30.30 -9.45 2.72
N GLY A 203 28.99 -9.16 2.67
CA GLY A 203 28.06 -9.71 1.69
C GLY A 203 28.28 -9.18 0.27
N ASP A 204 27.35 -9.49 -0.61
CA ASP A 204 27.38 -9.04 -2.00
C ASP A 204 27.58 -7.53 -2.10
N ASN A 205 28.40 -7.11 -3.07
CA ASN A 205 28.79 -5.71 -3.31
C ASN A 205 29.54 -5.04 -2.14
N SER A 206 30.25 -5.83 -1.32
CA SER A 206 31.03 -5.26 -0.21
C SER A 206 32.36 -4.67 -0.71
N GLN A 207 32.74 -3.54 -0.14
CA GLN A 207 34.00 -2.84 -0.37
C GLN A 207 34.56 -2.36 0.97
N ASN A 208 35.81 -2.71 1.28
CA ASN A 208 36.49 -2.29 2.50
C ASN A 208 35.68 -2.59 3.80
N GLY A 209 35.04 -3.76 3.89
CA GLY A 209 34.27 -4.19 5.06
C GLY A 209 32.88 -3.54 5.15
N ASN A 210 32.38 -2.91 4.09
CA ASN A 210 31.03 -2.38 4.04
C ASN A 210 30.33 -2.86 2.75
N VAL A 211 29.09 -3.28 2.86
CA VAL A 211 28.17 -3.43 1.73
C VAL A 211 27.81 -2.03 1.23
N VAL A 212 27.87 -1.80 -0.07
CA VAL A 212 27.64 -0.49 -0.70
C VAL A 212 26.37 -0.55 -1.54
N PHE A 213 25.48 0.45 -1.37
CA PHE A 213 24.30 0.61 -2.22
C PHE A 213 24.71 1.13 -3.61
N ASP A 214 24.40 0.35 -4.64
CA ASP A 214 24.58 0.73 -6.05
C ASP A 214 23.23 1.09 -6.67
N PRO A 215 22.97 2.37 -7.05
CA PRO A 215 21.70 2.77 -7.64
C PRO A 215 21.30 2.00 -8.90
N GLY A 216 22.27 1.49 -9.67
CA GLY A 216 22.03 0.70 -10.88
C GLY A 216 21.64 -0.75 -10.61
N GLN A 217 21.84 -1.25 -9.40
CA GLN A 217 21.60 -2.65 -9.02
C GLN A 217 20.19 -2.87 -8.47
N TYR A 218 19.51 -1.81 -8.03
CA TYR A 218 18.24 -1.91 -7.33
C TYR A 218 17.13 -1.18 -8.05
N LYS A 219 15.91 -1.73 -7.93
CA LYS A 219 14.66 -1.11 -8.36
C LYS A 219 13.84 -0.74 -7.14
N GLU A 220 13.47 0.51 -7.01
CA GLU A 220 12.57 0.96 -5.95
C GLU A 220 11.16 0.48 -6.30
N ARG A 221 10.79 -0.70 -5.78
CA ARG A 221 9.50 -1.36 -6.06
C ARG A 221 8.53 -1.24 -4.89
N ALA A 222 9.04 -1.39 -3.66
CA ALA A 222 8.22 -1.32 -2.46
C ALA A 222 7.67 0.09 -2.26
N SER A 223 6.36 0.20 -2.00
CA SER A 223 5.70 1.48 -1.72
C SER A 223 6.32 2.18 -0.51
N LEU A 224 6.41 3.50 -0.57
CA LEU A 224 6.98 4.31 0.51
C LEU A 224 6.11 4.23 1.77
N LEU A 225 6.76 4.39 2.93
CA LEU A 225 6.09 4.43 4.23
C LEU A 225 6.48 5.69 4.98
N LEU A 226 5.50 6.43 5.51
CA LEU A 226 5.72 7.57 6.41
C LEU A 226 5.28 7.22 7.82
N VAL A 227 6.23 7.24 8.77
CA VAL A 227 5.95 7.07 10.21
C VAL A 227 6.60 8.20 10.98
N GLY A 228 5.78 8.98 11.69
CA GLY A 228 6.25 10.20 12.34
C GLY A 228 6.88 11.16 11.31
N ASN A 229 8.13 11.52 11.54
CA ASN A 229 8.88 12.40 10.63
C ASN A 229 9.90 11.63 9.76
N THR A 230 9.69 10.34 9.49
CA THR A 230 10.62 9.53 8.69
C THR A 230 9.90 8.88 7.53
N VAL A 231 10.42 9.10 6.31
CA VAL A 231 10.04 8.39 5.09
C VAL A 231 10.96 7.19 4.94
N TYR A 232 10.39 5.99 4.90
CA TYR A 232 11.13 4.73 4.75
C TYR A 232 11.00 4.22 3.32
N LEU A 233 12.12 3.74 2.79
CA LEU A 233 12.32 3.23 1.44
C LEU A 233 12.88 1.81 1.52
N ALA A 234 12.51 0.96 0.55
CA ALA A 234 13.06 -0.38 0.42
C ALA A 234 13.14 -0.79 -1.05
N TRP A 235 14.03 -1.71 -1.39
CA TRP A 235 14.37 -2.00 -2.78
C TRP A 235 14.24 -3.48 -3.14
N ALA A 236 13.75 -3.71 -4.36
CA ALA A 236 13.85 -4.96 -5.09
C ALA A 236 15.18 -5.09 -5.83
N SER A 237 15.53 -6.29 -6.24
CA SER A 237 16.55 -6.55 -7.27
C SER A 237 15.99 -6.32 -8.68
N HIS A 238 16.85 -6.49 -9.69
CA HIS A 238 16.47 -6.66 -11.09
C HIS A 238 16.54 -8.16 -11.45
N CYS A 239 15.40 -8.90 -11.31
CA CYS A 239 15.31 -10.33 -11.62
C CYS A 239 16.41 -11.18 -10.96
N ASP A 240 16.74 -10.87 -9.72
CA ASP A 240 17.74 -11.55 -8.89
C ASP A 240 19.15 -11.62 -9.49
N PHE A 241 19.47 -10.68 -10.40
CA PHE A 241 20.82 -10.54 -10.93
C PHE A 241 21.76 -10.02 -9.84
N ARG A 242 22.61 -10.90 -9.34
CA ARG A 242 23.64 -10.58 -8.34
C ARG A 242 24.78 -9.74 -8.94
N PRO A 243 25.53 -8.97 -8.12
CA PRO A 243 25.53 -8.95 -6.63
C PRO A 243 24.49 -7.99 -6.04
N TYR A 244 23.72 -8.42 -5.04
CA TYR A 244 22.82 -7.53 -4.28
C TYR A 244 22.53 -8.07 -2.87
N THR A 245 22.05 -7.17 -2.00
CA THR A 245 21.63 -7.44 -0.61
C THR A 245 20.34 -6.66 -0.31
N GLY A 246 19.63 -6.99 0.75
CA GLY A 246 18.39 -6.30 1.14
C GLY A 246 18.63 -4.96 1.81
N TRP A 247 18.00 -3.89 1.34
CA TRP A 247 18.15 -2.54 1.89
C TRP A 247 16.82 -1.94 2.36
N ILE A 248 16.87 -1.32 3.55
CA ILE A 248 15.84 -0.38 4.04
C ILE A 248 16.54 0.88 4.50
N MET A 249 16.04 2.05 4.09
CA MET A 249 16.58 3.34 4.51
C MET A 249 15.46 4.28 4.96
N GLY A 250 15.74 5.11 5.95
CA GLY A 250 14.82 6.15 6.42
C GLY A 250 15.43 7.54 6.28
N TYR A 251 14.60 8.47 5.82
CA TYR A 251 14.94 9.87 5.58
C TYR A 251 14.03 10.78 6.38
N ASN A 252 14.60 11.82 6.97
CA ASN A 252 13.80 12.83 7.66
C ASN A 252 12.89 13.56 6.66
N SER A 253 11.60 13.60 6.91
CA SER A 253 10.59 14.16 6.00
C SER A 253 10.68 15.67 5.79
N GLN A 254 11.37 16.40 6.67
CA GLN A 254 11.47 17.87 6.60
C GLN A 254 12.83 18.36 6.10
N THR A 255 13.84 17.48 6.05
CA THR A 255 15.20 17.85 5.63
C THR A 255 15.76 16.96 4.54
N LEU A 256 15.12 15.81 4.27
CA LEU A 256 15.55 14.74 3.38
C LEU A 256 16.93 14.14 3.77
N ALA A 257 17.44 14.45 4.95
CA ALA A 257 18.67 13.82 5.45
C ALA A 257 18.40 12.34 5.79
N GLN A 258 19.29 11.44 5.36
CA GLN A 258 19.22 10.04 5.76
C GLN A 258 19.42 9.94 7.28
N SER A 259 18.45 9.36 7.97
CA SER A 259 18.44 9.25 9.43
C SER A 259 18.80 7.85 9.93
N VAL A 260 18.39 6.81 9.18
CA VAL A 260 18.58 5.40 9.54
C VAL A 260 18.77 4.56 8.29
N ARG A 261 19.47 3.43 8.43
CA ARG A 261 19.63 2.41 7.38
C ARG A 261 19.81 1.03 7.99
N LEU A 262 19.38 0.02 7.26
CA LEU A 262 19.56 -1.41 7.59
C LEU A 262 19.89 -2.15 6.30
N ASN A 263 20.79 -3.10 6.39
CA ASN A 263 20.97 -4.14 5.39
C ASN A 263 20.54 -5.48 5.98
N LEU A 264 19.72 -6.25 5.25
CA LEU A 264 19.09 -7.47 5.75
C LEU A 264 19.96 -8.71 5.55
N THR A 265 20.97 -8.63 4.66
CA THR A 265 21.90 -9.73 4.35
C THR A 265 23.34 -9.24 4.30
N PRO A 266 23.83 -8.52 5.34
CA PRO A 266 25.10 -7.80 5.29
C PRO A 266 26.32 -8.71 5.14
N ASN A 267 26.20 -9.99 5.50
CA ASN A 267 27.26 -11.00 5.39
C ASN A 267 26.84 -12.15 4.46
N GLY A 268 25.93 -11.89 3.56
CA GLY A 268 25.37 -12.84 2.61
C GLY A 268 25.01 -12.20 1.28
N SER A 269 23.91 -12.61 0.70
CA SER A 269 23.40 -12.14 -0.59
C SER A 269 21.88 -12.13 -0.61
N GLU A 270 21.32 -11.38 -1.57
CA GLU A 270 19.87 -11.35 -1.81
C GLU A 270 19.08 -10.77 -0.62
N GLY A 271 17.83 -11.19 -0.34
CA GLY A 271 17.02 -10.63 0.74
C GLY A 271 16.41 -9.27 0.41
N ALA A 272 16.12 -9.02 -0.87
CA ALA A 272 15.51 -7.78 -1.33
C ALA A 272 14.04 -7.66 -0.90
N ILE A 273 13.52 -6.43 -0.90
CA ILE A 273 12.12 -6.17 -0.56
C ILE A 273 11.41 -5.68 -1.81
N TRP A 274 10.57 -6.51 -2.40
CA TRP A 274 9.84 -6.15 -3.59
C TRP A 274 8.32 -6.18 -3.43
N GLY A 275 7.79 -7.07 -2.61
CA GLY A 275 6.38 -7.11 -2.18
C GLY A 275 5.36 -6.96 -3.29
N SER A 276 5.74 -7.12 -4.58
CA SER A 276 4.88 -6.84 -5.73
C SER A 276 4.27 -5.42 -5.71
N GLY A 277 5.04 -4.44 -5.26
CA GLY A 277 4.59 -3.06 -5.08
C GLY A 277 3.96 -2.77 -3.71
N ALA A 278 3.77 -3.78 -2.87
CA ALA A 278 3.36 -3.57 -1.50
C ALA A 278 4.41 -2.78 -0.71
N GLY A 279 3.96 -1.93 0.17
CA GLY A 279 4.83 -1.22 1.10
C GLY A 279 4.98 -1.94 2.43
N MET A 280 6.00 -1.55 3.18
CA MET A 280 6.11 -1.91 4.59
C MET A 280 4.88 -1.43 5.36
N ALA A 281 4.40 -2.22 6.33
CA ALA A 281 3.33 -1.83 7.24
C ALA A 281 3.90 -1.23 8.53
N ALA A 282 3.12 -0.42 9.25
CA ALA A 282 3.52 0.11 10.55
C ALA A 282 2.36 0.14 11.55
N ASP A 283 2.66 -0.17 12.81
CA ASP A 283 1.69 -0.08 13.89
C ASP A 283 1.70 1.30 14.58
N LEU A 284 0.74 1.51 15.48
CA LEU A 284 0.62 2.75 16.25
C LEU A 284 1.80 2.99 17.20
N GLY A 285 2.59 1.96 17.52
CA GLY A 285 3.84 2.05 18.28
C GLY A 285 5.05 2.38 17.42
N SER A 286 4.84 2.68 16.12
CA SER A 286 5.90 2.96 15.14
C SER A 286 6.83 1.76 14.88
N ASN A 287 6.39 0.54 15.15
CA ASN A 287 7.09 -0.65 14.68
C ASN A 287 6.72 -0.91 13.22
N ILE A 288 7.72 -1.29 12.43
CA ILE A 288 7.60 -1.54 11.00
C ILE A 288 7.60 -3.06 10.76
N TYR A 289 6.74 -3.51 9.86
CA TYR A 289 6.60 -4.93 9.49
C TYR A 289 6.82 -5.09 8.00
N VAL A 290 7.65 -6.07 7.63
CA VAL A 290 8.02 -6.32 6.23
C VAL A 290 8.27 -7.81 6.01
N LEU A 291 7.93 -8.28 4.81
CA LEU A 291 8.34 -9.57 4.27
C LEU A 291 9.51 -9.31 3.33
N ASP A 292 10.64 -9.94 3.54
CA ASP A 292 11.74 -9.89 2.58
C ASP A 292 11.77 -11.16 1.71
N ALA A 293 12.46 -11.05 0.59
CA ALA A 293 12.53 -12.09 -0.41
C ALA A 293 13.65 -13.09 -0.12
N ASN A 294 13.76 -14.09 -0.99
CA ASN A 294 14.84 -15.07 -0.99
C ASN A 294 16.18 -14.42 -0.71
N GLY A 295 16.96 -15.04 0.17
CA GLY A 295 18.27 -14.53 0.54
C GLY A 295 18.94 -15.36 1.60
N THR A 296 20.17 -15.01 1.92
CA THR A 296 20.91 -15.68 2.97
C THR A 296 20.22 -15.49 4.31
N PHE A 297 19.86 -16.58 4.96
CA PHE A 297 19.50 -16.63 6.37
C PHE A 297 20.61 -17.34 7.17
N ASP A 298 20.92 -16.82 8.34
CA ASP A 298 21.89 -17.45 9.23
C ASP A 298 21.18 -18.26 10.31
N PRO A 299 21.19 -19.60 10.24
CA PRO A 299 20.53 -20.47 11.22
C PRO A 299 21.28 -20.56 12.56
N THR A 300 22.50 -20.04 12.64
CA THR A 300 23.25 -19.91 13.90
C THR A 300 22.75 -18.70 14.67
N LEU A 301 22.12 -18.97 15.82
CA LEU A 301 21.47 -17.94 16.61
C LEU A 301 22.26 -17.60 17.88
N ASN A 302 22.22 -16.34 18.28
CA ASN A 302 22.75 -15.88 19.58
C ASN A 302 21.80 -16.30 20.74
N SER A 303 22.18 -15.97 21.97
CA SER A 303 21.40 -16.30 23.18
C SER A 303 20.00 -15.66 23.22
N SER A 304 19.75 -14.62 22.44
CA SER A 304 18.43 -14.00 22.27
C SER A 304 17.65 -14.51 21.05
N HIS A 305 18.15 -15.57 20.43
CA HIS A 305 17.59 -16.22 19.23
C HIS A 305 17.53 -15.30 17.99
N PHE A 306 18.55 -14.45 17.78
CA PHE A 306 18.73 -13.68 16.54
C PHE A 306 19.95 -14.22 15.76
N PRO A 307 19.92 -14.17 14.40
CA PRO A 307 21.05 -14.54 13.56
C PRO A 307 22.35 -13.83 13.94
N VAL A 308 23.44 -14.60 14.15
CA VAL A 308 24.72 -14.03 14.63
C VAL A 308 25.41 -13.14 13.60
N ASN A 309 25.23 -13.42 12.29
CA ASN A 309 25.80 -12.63 11.20
C ASN A 309 24.82 -11.56 10.67
N GLY A 310 23.63 -11.46 11.25
CA GLY A 310 22.63 -10.46 10.88
C GLY A 310 21.95 -10.65 9.53
N ASN A 311 21.98 -11.88 8.98
CA ASN A 311 21.32 -12.22 7.71
C ASN A 311 19.92 -12.78 7.97
N TYR A 312 18.91 -12.17 7.34
CA TYR A 312 17.48 -12.44 7.57
C TYR A 312 16.70 -12.80 6.29
N GLY A 313 17.36 -13.24 5.22
CA GLY A 313 16.68 -13.52 3.93
C GLY A 313 15.48 -14.47 4.06
N ASN A 314 14.37 -14.11 3.45
CA ASN A 314 13.08 -14.79 3.42
C ASN A 314 12.27 -14.72 4.72
N ALA A 315 12.47 -13.69 5.55
CA ALA A 315 11.84 -13.55 6.86
C ALA A 315 10.62 -12.63 6.87
N PHE A 316 9.75 -12.82 7.86
CA PHE A 316 8.76 -11.82 8.29
C PHE A 316 9.36 -11.03 9.45
N LEU A 317 9.70 -9.77 9.22
CA LEU A 317 10.46 -8.94 10.15
C LEU A 317 9.58 -7.95 10.88
N LYS A 318 9.92 -7.70 12.15
CA LYS A 318 9.47 -6.55 12.94
C LYS A 318 10.66 -5.67 13.27
N LEU A 319 10.61 -4.42 12.83
CA LEU A 319 11.66 -3.43 13.00
C LEU A 319 11.19 -2.33 13.92
N SER A 320 12.10 -1.76 14.70
CA SER A 320 11.86 -0.47 15.34
C SER A 320 11.88 0.67 14.31
N SER A 321 11.41 1.86 14.69
CA SER A 321 11.56 3.08 13.87
C SER A 321 13.02 3.47 13.58
N ARG A 322 13.99 2.89 14.30
CA ARG A 322 15.43 3.03 14.04
C ARG A 322 16.00 1.92 13.17
N LEU A 323 15.13 1.09 12.55
CA LEU A 323 15.50 -0.04 11.71
C LEU A 323 16.34 -1.10 12.44
N THR A 324 16.13 -1.29 13.74
CA THR A 324 16.68 -2.45 14.45
C THR A 324 15.69 -3.59 14.35
N VAL A 325 16.13 -4.79 13.96
CA VAL A 325 15.29 -6.00 14.02
C VAL A 325 15.02 -6.31 15.51
N ILE A 326 13.76 -6.19 15.92
CA ILE A 326 13.33 -6.39 17.31
C ILE A 326 12.57 -7.69 17.52
N ASP A 327 12.02 -8.25 16.46
CA ASP A 327 11.45 -9.61 16.42
C ASP A 327 11.34 -10.07 14.95
N TYR A 328 11.14 -11.37 14.73
CA TYR A 328 10.96 -11.93 13.39
C TYR A 328 10.29 -13.31 13.45
N PHE A 329 9.81 -13.77 12.32
CA PHE A 329 9.47 -15.16 12.04
C PHE A 329 10.25 -15.61 10.80
N GLU A 330 10.77 -16.85 10.87
CA GLU A 330 11.46 -17.51 9.77
C GLU A 330 10.96 -18.93 9.67
N GLU A 331 10.75 -19.41 8.45
CA GLU A 331 10.31 -20.77 8.18
C GLU A 331 11.38 -21.80 8.51
N TYR A 332 10.98 -22.94 9.09
CA TYR A 332 11.90 -24.03 9.46
C TYR A 332 12.63 -24.62 8.22
N ASN A 333 11.98 -24.60 7.05
CA ASN A 333 12.46 -25.11 5.78
C ASN A 333 12.96 -24.01 4.82
N GLN A 334 13.28 -22.84 5.33
CA GLN A 334 13.72 -21.63 4.61
C GLN A 334 14.77 -21.93 3.51
N ALA A 335 15.76 -22.81 3.78
CA ALA A 335 16.77 -23.16 2.77
C ALA A 335 16.17 -23.87 1.55
N GLN A 336 15.10 -24.66 1.73
CA GLN A 336 14.37 -25.30 0.65
C GLN A 336 13.52 -24.29 -0.13
N GLU A 337 12.86 -23.37 0.58
CA GLU A 337 12.03 -22.32 -0.04
C GLU A 337 12.92 -21.40 -0.91
N ASN A 338 14.07 -20.94 -0.39
CA ASN A 338 15.05 -20.19 -1.17
C ASN A 338 15.54 -20.95 -2.41
N GLY A 339 15.91 -22.22 -2.25
CA GLY A 339 16.37 -23.06 -3.37
C GLY A 339 15.31 -23.34 -4.43
N SER A 340 14.04 -23.11 -4.11
CA SER A 340 12.89 -23.32 -4.99
C SER A 340 12.26 -22.00 -5.50
N ASP A 341 12.91 -20.87 -5.26
CA ASP A 341 12.40 -19.53 -5.59
C ASP A 341 11.02 -19.24 -5.01
N ARG A 342 10.81 -19.57 -3.73
CA ARG A 342 9.55 -19.37 -3.03
C ARG A 342 9.63 -18.22 -2.04
N ASP A 343 9.75 -16.99 -2.58
CA ASP A 343 9.78 -15.80 -1.75
C ASP A 343 8.56 -15.65 -0.86
N LEU A 344 8.77 -15.56 0.45
CA LEU A 344 7.78 -15.01 1.37
C LEU A 344 7.49 -13.53 1.03
N GLY A 345 8.54 -12.80 0.66
CA GLY A 345 8.48 -11.39 0.28
C GLY A 345 7.90 -11.08 -1.09
N SER A 346 7.26 -12.04 -1.79
CA SER A 346 6.47 -11.74 -2.99
C SER A 346 5.16 -11.02 -2.64
N GLY A 347 4.62 -11.24 -1.44
CA GLY A 347 3.46 -10.53 -0.90
C GLY A 347 3.83 -9.44 0.09
N GLY A 348 2.82 -8.70 0.55
CA GLY A 348 2.96 -7.66 1.57
C GLY A 348 2.32 -8.04 2.90
N ALA A 349 2.78 -7.38 3.98
CA ALA A 349 2.23 -7.54 5.31
C ALA A 349 0.96 -6.71 5.51
N LEU A 350 -0.06 -7.30 6.14
CA LEU A 350 -1.26 -6.61 6.62
C LEU A 350 -1.31 -6.72 8.15
N LEU A 351 -1.54 -5.61 8.84
CA LEU A 351 -1.73 -5.61 10.29
C LEU A 351 -3.22 -5.65 10.64
N THR A 352 -3.57 -6.43 11.66
CA THR A 352 -4.94 -6.52 12.15
C THR A 352 -4.98 -6.76 13.65
N ASN A 353 -6.06 -6.33 14.29
CA ASN A 353 -6.31 -6.57 15.70
C ASN A 353 -7.60 -7.38 15.84
N GLN A 354 -7.51 -8.57 16.42
CA GLN A 354 -8.64 -9.48 16.54
C GLN A 354 -8.92 -9.85 18.01
N LYS A 355 -10.19 -9.92 18.38
CA LYS A 355 -10.57 -10.37 19.73
C LYS A 355 -10.85 -11.87 19.75
N ASP A 356 -10.39 -12.56 20.79
CA ASP A 356 -10.81 -13.93 21.06
C ASP A 356 -12.15 -14.01 21.82
N SER A 357 -12.59 -15.23 22.12
CA SER A 357 -13.87 -15.48 22.83
C SER A 357 -13.89 -14.96 24.27
N THR A 358 -12.74 -14.66 24.86
CA THR A 358 -12.61 -14.09 26.20
C THR A 358 -12.56 -12.56 26.19
N GLY A 359 -12.50 -11.93 24.98
CA GLY A 359 -12.40 -10.50 24.79
C GLY A 359 -10.95 -9.98 24.75
N ILE A 360 -9.95 -10.86 24.87
CA ILE A 360 -8.53 -10.47 24.74
C ILE A 360 -8.24 -10.03 23.32
N LEU A 361 -7.60 -8.86 23.18
CA LEU A 361 -7.18 -8.30 21.91
C LEU A 361 -5.81 -8.84 21.50
N TRP A 362 -5.76 -9.50 20.36
CA TRP A 362 -4.55 -10.02 19.74
C TRP A 362 -4.07 -9.06 18.66
N ASN A 363 -2.84 -8.60 18.79
CA ASN A 363 -2.17 -7.80 17.78
C ASN A 363 -1.52 -8.74 16.76
N LEU A 364 -2.13 -8.89 15.59
CA LEU A 364 -1.72 -9.86 14.58
C LEU A 364 -1.18 -9.15 13.33
N ALA A 365 -0.28 -9.82 12.61
CA ALA A 365 0.05 -9.49 11.24
C ALA A 365 -0.11 -10.72 10.37
N VAL A 366 -0.50 -10.50 9.11
CA VAL A 366 -0.75 -11.56 8.13
C VAL A 366 0.16 -11.34 6.94
N GLY A 367 0.77 -12.41 6.45
CA GLY A 367 1.60 -12.43 5.26
C GLY A 367 1.44 -13.72 4.48
N ALA A 368 1.83 -13.70 3.22
CA ALA A 368 1.85 -14.86 2.33
C ALA A 368 2.80 -14.60 1.16
N GLY A 369 3.38 -15.67 0.62
CA GLY A 369 4.35 -15.62 -0.44
C GLY A 369 4.05 -16.57 -1.61
N LYS A 370 5.10 -16.89 -2.38
CA LYS A 370 5.04 -17.80 -3.53
C LYS A 370 4.73 -19.25 -3.13
N ASP A 371 5.00 -19.64 -1.90
CA ASP A 371 4.76 -20.98 -1.35
C ASP A 371 3.27 -21.33 -1.23
N GLY A 372 2.39 -20.31 -1.25
CA GLY A 372 0.94 -20.48 -1.15
C GLY A 372 0.42 -20.76 0.26
N ASN A 373 1.27 -20.64 1.27
CA ASN A 373 0.87 -20.70 2.67
C ASN A 373 0.39 -19.33 3.15
N LEU A 374 -0.46 -19.34 4.19
CA LEU A 374 -0.91 -18.11 4.83
C LEU A 374 -0.38 -18.09 6.28
N TYR A 375 0.43 -17.10 6.58
CA TYR A 375 1.10 -16.95 7.85
C TYR A 375 0.44 -15.85 8.69
N VAL A 376 0.13 -16.18 9.95
CA VAL A 376 -0.37 -15.22 10.94
C VAL A 376 0.61 -15.17 12.10
N VAL A 377 1.27 -14.05 12.28
CA VAL A 377 2.19 -13.82 13.39
C VAL A 377 1.52 -12.99 14.50
N ASN A 378 1.83 -13.29 15.75
CA ASN A 378 1.51 -12.41 16.87
C ASN A 378 2.59 -11.33 16.97
N ARG A 379 2.23 -10.07 16.76
CA ARG A 379 3.16 -8.93 16.78
C ARG A 379 3.89 -8.72 18.12
N ASN A 380 3.43 -9.36 19.20
CA ASN A 380 4.09 -9.32 20.50
C ASN A 380 5.11 -10.46 20.70
N ASN A 381 5.07 -11.51 19.86
CA ASN A 381 6.00 -12.62 19.81
C ASN A 381 5.82 -13.34 18.48
N MET A 382 6.70 -13.06 17.52
CA MET A 382 6.55 -13.55 16.16
C MET A 382 6.99 -15.01 15.97
N GLY A 383 7.75 -15.57 16.93
CA GLY A 383 8.11 -17.00 16.95
C GLY A 383 9.57 -17.27 16.62
N LYS A 384 10.25 -16.41 15.87
CA LYS A 384 11.63 -16.54 15.43
C LYS A 384 11.87 -17.80 14.59
N PHE A 385 13.14 -18.16 14.39
CA PHE A 385 13.51 -19.39 13.69
C PHE A 385 13.58 -20.58 14.64
N ASN A 386 13.08 -21.72 14.17
CA ASN A 386 13.26 -23.02 14.82
C ASN A 386 13.43 -24.08 13.73
N SER A 387 14.55 -24.80 13.74
CA SER A 387 14.95 -25.74 12.68
C SER A 387 14.06 -26.98 12.50
N THR A 388 13.06 -27.19 13.36
CA THR A 388 12.21 -28.40 13.33
C THR A 388 10.77 -28.14 12.97
N SER A 389 10.26 -26.93 13.19
CA SER A 389 8.86 -26.58 12.89
C SER A 389 8.64 -25.07 13.03
N ASN A 390 7.67 -24.54 12.31
CA ASN A 390 7.26 -23.15 12.42
C ASN A 390 6.68 -22.86 13.82
N LYS A 391 7.34 -21.98 14.58
CA LYS A 391 6.85 -21.51 15.90
C LYS A 391 6.05 -20.23 15.72
N ILE A 392 4.97 -20.32 14.96
CA ILE A 392 4.14 -19.21 14.56
C ILE A 392 2.77 -19.23 15.28
N TYR A 393 2.10 -18.07 15.36
CA TYR A 393 0.78 -17.99 15.96
C TYR A 393 -0.25 -18.87 15.24
N GLN A 394 -0.28 -18.82 13.89
CA GLN A 394 -1.08 -19.72 13.07
C GLN A 394 -0.49 -19.77 11.64
N GLU A 395 -0.54 -20.95 11.06
CA GLU A 395 -0.23 -21.21 9.66
C GLU A 395 -1.39 -21.96 9.01
N LEU A 396 -1.72 -21.63 7.77
CA LEU A 396 -2.64 -22.38 6.93
C LEU A 396 -1.89 -22.86 5.69
N PRO A 397 -1.32 -24.07 5.71
CA PRO A 397 -0.55 -24.60 4.59
C PRO A 397 -1.42 -24.77 3.35
N GLY A 398 -0.91 -24.37 2.18
CA GLY A 398 -1.58 -24.52 0.88
C GLY A 398 -2.92 -23.78 0.75
N ALA A 399 -3.19 -22.82 1.63
CA ALA A 399 -4.47 -22.09 1.64
C ALA A 399 -4.64 -21.18 0.42
N LEU A 400 -3.52 -20.80 -0.23
CA LEU A 400 -3.47 -19.84 -1.34
C LEU A 400 -2.86 -20.52 -2.59
N PRO A 401 -3.62 -21.38 -3.30
CA PRO A 401 -3.12 -22.08 -4.47
C PRO A 401 -2.59 -21.10 -5.53
N GLY A 402 -1.39 -21.36 -6.06
CA GLY A 402 -0.73 -20.52 -7.05
C GLY A 402 0.14 -19.41 -6.47
N GLY A 403 0.17 -19.23 -5.15
CA GLY A 403 0.99 -18.21 -4.47
C GLY A 403 0.43 -16.80 -4.57
N ILE A 404 1.06 -15.87 -3.85
CA ILE A 404 0.63 -14.48 -3.71
C ILE A 404 1.71 -13.52 -4.22
N TRP A 405 1.25 -12.51 -4.99
CA TRP A 405 2.01 -11.34 -5.46
C TRP A 405 1.22 -10.06 -5.17
N SER A 406 0.76 -9.89 -3.94
CA SER A 406 -0.01 -8.69 -3.52
C SER A 406 -0.12 -8.62 -1.99
N THR A 407 -0.57 -7.46 -1.49
CA THR A 407 -1.04 -7.32 -0.11
C THR A 407 -2.51 -7.73 -0.04
N PRO A 408 -2.96 -8.47 0.99
CA PRO A 408 -4.38 -8.70 1.20
C PRO A 408 -5.09 -7.43 1.63
N ALA A 409 -6.42 -7.34 1.42
CA ALA A 409 -7.25 -6.33 2.04
C ALA A 409 -8.04 -6.91 3.21
N ALA A 410 -8.53 -6.05 4.13
CA ALA A 410 -9.29 -6.48 5.29
C ALA A 410 -10.58 -5.65 5.48
N PHE A 411 -11.66 -6.34 5.88
CA PHE A 411 -12.91 -5.70 6.29
C PHE A 411 -13.55 -6.47 7.45
N GLY A 412 -13.63 -5.84 8.60
CA GLY A 412 -14.09 -6.49 9.82
C GLY A 412 -13.21 -7.67 10.20
N ALA A 413 -13.80 -8.85 10.26
CA ALA A 413 -13.08 -10.09 10.55
C ALA A 413 -12.60 -10.83 9.28
N ASN A 414 -12.86 -10.31 8.08
CA ASN A 414 -12.48 -10.95 6.84
C ASN A 414 -11.18 -10.35 6.29
N ILE A 415 -10.34 -11.20 5.69
CA ILE A 415 -9.20 -10.83 4.85
C ILE A 415 -9.38 -11.44 3.46
N TYR A 416 -8.91 -10.73 2.42
CA TYR A 416 -9.16 -11.08 1.03
C TYR A 416 -7.84 -11.23 0.28
N TYR A 417 -7.66 -12.37 -0.39
CA TYR A 417 -6.52 -12.67 -1.25
C TYR A 417 -6.99 -13.05 -2.64
N ALA A 418 -6.29 -12.63 -3.67
CA ALA A 418 -6.49 -13.08 -5.04
C ALA A 418 -5.21 -13.79 -5.56
N PRO A 419 -5.03 -15.08 -5.25
CA PRO A 419 -3.86 -15.84 -5.66
C PRO A 419 -3.79 -16.00 -7.19
N VAL A 420 -2.60 -16.29 -7.72
CA VAL A 420 -2.38 -16.54 -9.14
C VAL A 420 -3.20 -17.73 -9.62
N GLY A 421 -3.94 -17.54 -10.74
CA GLY A 421 -4.77 -18.58 -11.34
C GLY A 421 -6.01 -18.97 -10.52
N SER A 422 -6.26 -18.31 -9.41
CA SER A 422 -7.33 -18.63 -8.46
C SER A 422 -8.40 -17.54 -8.39
N PRO A 423 -9.61 -17.87 -7.86
CA PRO A 423 -10.58 -16.87 -7.48
C PRO A 423 -10.05 -15.93 -6.38
N LEU A 424 -10.70 -14.78 -6.22
CA LEU A 424 -10.61 -13.98 -5.01
C LEU A 424 -11.21 -14.78 -3.84
N LEU A 425 -10.46 -14.92 -2.75
CA LEU A 425 -10.79 -15.72 -1.57
C LEU A 425 -10.99 -14.81 -0.36
N ALA A 426 -12.04 -15.07 0.42
CA ALA A 426 -12.26 -14.43 1.72
C ALA A 426 -11.99 -15.42 2.84
N PHE A 427 -11.05 -15.13 3.71
CA PHE A 427 -10.78 -15.87 4.96
C PHE A 427 -11.36 -15.08 6.13
N ARG A 428 -11.81 -15.76 7.18
CA ARG A 428 -12.44 -15.13 8.33
C ARG A 428 -11.76 -15.47 9.64
N PHE A 429 -11.48 -14.44 10.41
CA PHE A 429 -11.10 -14.60 11.82
C PHE A 429 -12.32 -14.97 12.68
N LYS A 430 -12.16 -15.96 13.53
CA LYS A 430 -13.07 -16.32 14.62
C LYS A 430 -12.23 -16.62 15.85
N ASN A 431 -12.52 -15.97 16.99
CA ASN A 431 -11.72 -16.10 18.21
C ASN A 431 -10.21 -15.84 17.97
N ALA A 432 -9.92 -14.77 17.23
CA ALA A 432 -8.57 -14.35 16.84
C ALA A 432 -7.77 -15.38 15.99
N LYS A 433 -8.39 -16.45 15.50
CA LYS A 433 -7.79 -17.43 14.58
C LYS A 433 -8.53 -17.41 13.25
N LEU A 434 -7.82 -17.56 12.15
CA LEU A 434 -8.43 -17.81 10.84
C LEU A 434 -9.07 -19.19 10.81
N LEU A 435 -10.24 -19.29 10.20
CA LEU A 435 -10.82 -20.58 9.84
C LEU A 435 -9.92 -21.31 8.85
N SER A 436 -9.96 -22.64 8.84
CA SER A 436 -9.06 -23.49 8.05
C SER A 436 -9.18 -23.34 6.53
N GLY A 437 -10.19 -22.63 6.04
CA GLY A 437 -10.39 -22.38 4.63
C GLY A 437 -11.19 -21.11 4.36
N PRO A 438 -11.28 -20.68 3.10
CA PRO A 438 -12.04 -19.49 2.74
C PRO A 438 -13.53 -19.69 2.98
N VAL A 439 -14.19 -18.63 3.51
CA VAL A 439 -15.63 -18.60 3.76
C VAL A 439 -16.44 -18.16 2.53
N ALA A 440 -15.78 -17.54 1.56
CA ALA A 440 -16.37 -17.16 0.27
C ALA A 440 -15.31 -17.15 -0.84
N ARG A 441 -15.76 -17.30 -2.09
CA ARG A 441 -14.92 -17.27 -3.30
C ARG A 441 -15.64 -16.49 -4.39
N SER A 442 -14.90 -15.73 -5.22
CA SER A 442 -15.47 -15.11 -6.42
C SER A 442 -15.72 -16.15 -7.52
N SER A 443 -16.55 -15.77 -8.50
CA SER A 443 -16.76 -16.58 -9.72
C SER A 443 -15.63 -16.43 -10.75
N ASN A 444 -14.87 -15.33 -10.69
CA ASN A 444 -13.77 -15.04 -11.60
C ASN A 444 -12.45 -15.49 -10.99
N SER A 445 -11.53 -15.98 -11.83
CA SER A 445 -10.14 -16.26 -11.46
C SER A 445 -9.22 -15.17 -12.01
N PHE A 446 -8.10 -14.96 -11.32
CA PHE A 446 -7.12 -13.94 -11.66
C PHE A 446 -5.83 -14.62 -12.14
N PRO A 447 -5.52 -14.58 -13.46
CA PRO A 447 -4.26 -15.12 -13.97
C PRO A 447 -3.07 -14.35 -13.38
N TYR A 448 -1.84 -14.77 -13.69
CA TYR A 448 -0.64 -14.07 -13.21
C TYR A 448 -0.72 -12.55 -13.47
N PRO A 449 -0.44 -11.71 -12.49
CA PRO A 449 0.13 -12.02 -11.16
C PRO A 449 -0.91 -12.19 -10.04
N GLY A 450 -2.17 -12.51 -10.31
CA GLY A 450 -3.26 -12.40 -9.36
C GLY A 450 -3.80 -10.98 -9.32
N ALA A 451 -4.31 -10.52 -8.19
CA ALA A 451 -4.76 -9.13 -8.01
C ALA A 451 -4.49 -8.60 -6.59
N ALA A 452 -4.28 -7.29 -6.49
CA ALA A 452 -4.26 -6.56 -5.21
C ALA A 452 -5.66 -6.01 -4.91
N PRO A 453 -6.41 -6.58 -3.95
CA PRO A 453 -7.75 -6.12 -3.63
C PRO A 453 -7.72 -4.81 -2.84
N SER A 454 -8.71 -3.93 -3.07
CA SER A 454 -9.00 -2.77 -2.22
C SER A 454 -10.48 -2.81 -1.81
N ILE A 455 -10.86 -2.11 -0.74
CA ILE A 455 -12.21 -2.15 -0.20
C ILE A 455 -12.76 -0.75 -0.02
N SER A 456 -14.02 -0.56 -0.41
CA SER A 456 -14.81 0.63 -0.04
C SER A 456 -15.97 0.23 0.85
N ALA A 457 -16.27 1.03 1.87
CA ALA A 457 -17.39 0.81 2.76
C ALA A 457 -17.86 2.13 3.41
N ASN A 458 -19.11 2.19 3.84
CA ASN A 458 -19.61 3.21 4.73
C ASN A 458 -19.63 2.65 6.17
N GLY A 459 -18.55 2.87 6.91
CA GLY A 459 -18.33 2.21 8.19
C GLY A 459 -18.32 0.69 8.04
N THR A 460 -19.33 0.03 8.56
CA THR A 460 -19.52 -1.43 8.46
C THR A 460 -20.52 -1.86 7.39
N GLN A 461 -21.01 -0.92 6.57
CA GLN A 461 -22.08 -1.19 5.59
C GLN A 461 -21.60 -0.98 4.16
N ASN A 462 -22.31 -1.58 3.20
CA ASN A 462 -22.08 -1.44 1.76
C ASN A 462 -20.65 -1.77 1.33
N ALA A 463 -20.00 -2.71 2.01
CA ALA A 463 -18.63 -3.06 1.72
C ALA A 463 -18.51 -3.78 0.36
N ILE A 464 -17.64 -3.25 -0.50
CA ILE A 464 -17.35 -3.74 -1.85
C ILE A 464 -15.85 -4.02 -1.95
N VAL A 465 -15.47 -5.21 -2.39
CA VAL A 465 -14.10 -5.56 -2.76
C VAL A 465 -13.88 -5.27 -4.23
N TRP A 466 -12.85 -4.51 -4.52
CA TRP A 466 -12.42 -4.14 -5.85
C TRP A 466 -11.14 -4.88 -6.21
N ALA A 467 -11.07 -5.44 -7.41
CA ALA A 467 -9.87 -6.13 -7.90
C ALA A 467 -9.71 -5.88 -9.40
N VAL A 468 -8.46 -5.74 -9.85
CA VAL A 468 -8.13 -5.54 -11.26
C VAL A 468 -7.54 -6.83 -11.83
N LEU A 469 -8.15 -7.37 -12.86
CA LEU A 469 -7.57 -8.44 -13.66
C LEU A 469 -6.56 -7.80 -14.63
N ASN A 470 -5.30 -8.20 -14.49
CA ASN A 470 -4.25 -7.79 -15.40
C ASN A 470 -4.43 -8.48 -16.76
N GLY A 471 -4.74 -7.69 -17.77
CA GLY A 471 -5.01 -8.19 -19.12
C GLY A 471 -4.88 -7.10 -20.17
N ASN A 472 -5.07 -7.51 -21.41
CA ASN A 472 -5.11 -6.63 -22.57
C ASN A 472 -6.43 -6.84 -23.31
N PRO A 473 -7.50 -6.07 -22.99
CA PRO A 473 -7.56 -4.97 -21.99
C PRO A 473 -7.62 -5.43 -20.53
N ALA A 474 -7.33 -4.52 -19.59
CA ALA A 474 -7.55 -4.71 -18.17
C ALA A 474 -9.04 -4.76 -17.82
N VAL A 475 -9.41 -5.49 -16.74
CA VAL A 475 -10.80 -5.57 -16.29
C VAL A 475 -10.89 -5.20 -14.81
N LEU A 476 -11.68 -4.16 -14.49
CA LEU A 476 -12.05 -3.84 -13.13
C LEU A 476 -13.24 -4.69 -12.70
N HIS A 477 -13.11 -5.40 -11.58
CA HIS A 477 -14.17 -6.18 -10.94
C HIS A 477 -14.57 -5.58 -9.60
N ALA A 478 -15.87 -5.70 -9.26
CA ALA A 478 -16.42 -5.39 -7.96
C ALA A 478 -17.22 -6.57 -7.40
N TYR A 479 -17.07 -6.83 -6.10
CA TYR A 479 -17.74 -7.94 -5.41
C TYR A 479 -18.32 -7.45 -4.08
N ASN A 480 -19.45 -8.02 -3.66
CA ASN A 480 -19.95 -7.86 -2.30
C ASN A 480 -18.91 -8.44 -1.32
N ALA A 481 -18.43 -7.63 -0.37
CA ALA A 481 -17.37 -8.06 0.54
C ALA A 481 -17.76 -9.22 1.48
N VAL A 482 -19.04 -9.43 1.74
CA VAL A 482 -19.49 -10.51 2.64
C VAL A 482 -19.60 -11.85 1.91
N THR A 483 -20.14 -11.83 0.69
CA THR A 483 -20.51 -13.04 -0.05
C THR A 483 -19.61 -13.35 -1.24
N LEU A 484 -18.80 -12.39 -1.68
CA LEU A 484 -18.03 -12.38 -2.94
C LEU A 484 -18.90 -12.60 -4.20
N VAL A 485 -20.21 -12.33 -4.10
CA VAL A 485 -21.07 -12.24 -5.28
C VAL A 485 -20.59 -11.09 -6.16
N HIS A 486 -20.42 -11.37 -7.45
CA HIS A 486 -19.97 -10.41 -8.45
C HIS A 486 -21.04 -9.34 -8.69
N LEU A 487 -20.67 -8.07 -8.59
CA LEU A 487 -21.55 -6.91 -8.76
C LEU A 487 -21.35 -6.26 -10.12
N TYR A 488 -20.08 -6.15 -10.56
CA TYR A 488 -19.71 -5.43 -11.76
C TYR A 488 -18.38 -5.96 -12.32
N GLY A 489 -18.31 -5.99 -13.66
CA GLY A 489 -17.08 -6.23 -14.42
C GLY A 489 -17.03 -5.33 -15.65
N SER A 490 -15.96 -4.54 -15.82
CA SER A 490 -15.86 -3.56 -16.90
C SER A 490 -15.93 -4.16 -18.30
N SER A 491 -15.56 -5.42 -18.47
CA SER A 491 -15.67 -6.15 -19.74
C SER A 491 -17.09 -6.59 -20.10
N GLN A 492 -18.04 -6.49 -19.17
CA GLN A 492 -19.45 -6.89 -19.38
C GLN A 492 -20.30 -5.74 -19.97
N ALA A 493 -19.77 -4.51 -19.98
CA ALA A 493 -20.49 -3.37 -20.53
C ALA A 493 -20.57 -3.46 -22.05
N ALA A 494 -21.77 -3.21 -22.60
CA ALA A 494 -22.00 -3.25 -24.03
C ALA A 494 -21.12 -2.25 -24.80
N ASN A 495 -20.77 -2.58 -26.03
CA ASN A 495 -19.99 -1.73 -26.94
C ASN A 495 -18.65 -1.26 -26.37
N ASN A 496 -18.03 -2.07 -25.52
CA ASN A 496 -16.76 -1.76 -24.86
C ASN A 496 -16.79 -0.41 -24.10
N ARG A 497 -17.97 0.03 -23.63
CA ARG A 497 -18.16 1.31 -22.93
C ARG A 497 -17.12 1.53 -21.84
N ASP A 498 -16.80 0.48 -21.09
CA ASP A 498 -15.98 0.55 -19.91
C ASP A 498 -14.52 0.07 -20.11
N HIS A 499 -14.08 -0.06 -21.37
CA HIS A 499 -12.67 -0.26 -21.67
C HIS A 499 -11.85 0.97 -21.25
N PHE A 500 -10.75 0.76 -20.51
CA PHE A 500 -9.97 1.86 -19.93
C PHE A 500 -8.46 1.76 -20.18
N GLY A 501 -7.99 0.76 -20.91
CA GLY A 501 -6.59 0.56 -21.27
C GLY A 501 -6.08 -0.83 -20.95
N ASN A 502 -4.79 -1.05 -21.15
CA ASN A 502 -4.12 -2.30 -20.85
C ASN A 502 -3.65 -2.34 -19.40
N GLY A 503 -3.69 -3.53 -18.80
CA GLY A 503 -3.27 -3.74 -17.43
C GLY A 503 -1.77 -3.66 -17.24
N ASN A 504 -1.38 -3.25 -16.03
CA ASN A 504 -0.04 -3.42 -15.50
C ASN A 504 -0.03 -4.52 -14.44
N LYS A 505 1.12 -5.12 -14.20
CA LYS A 505 1.31 -6.02 -13.05
C LYS A 505 1.18 -5.24 -11.74
N PHE A 506 0.57 -5.87 -10.73
CA PHE A 506 0.54 -5.40 -9.33
C PHE A 506 -0.24 -4.10 -9.08
N VAL A 507 -1.12 -3.72 -10.01
CA VAL A 507 -1.95 -2.52 -9.87
C VAL A 507 -2.96 -2.67 -8.74
N THR A 508 -3.03 -1.64 -7.90
CA THR A 508 -3.97 -1.52 -6.79
C THR A 508 -4.98 -0.41 -7.09
N PRO A 509 -6.28 -0.68 -7.12
CA PRO A 509 -7.28 0.35 -7.35
C PRO A 509 -7.41 1.28 -6.13
N THR A 510 -7.59 2.58 -6.39
CA THR A 510 -7.87 3.59 -5.35
C THR A 510 -9.34 3.96 -5.39
N ILE A 511 -10.02 3.88 -4.25
CA ILE A 511 -11.43 4.24 -4.12
C ILE A 511 -11.55 5.48 -3.23
N ALA A 512 -12.12 6.54 -3.77
CA ALA A 512 -12.37 7.78 -3.03
C ALA A 512 -13.51 8.59 -3.66
N ASN A 513 -14.38 9.14 -2.82
CA ASN A 513 -15.41 10.12 -3.21
C ASN A 513 -16.29 9.64 -4.40
N GLY A 514 -16.80 8.41 -4.31
CA GLY A 514 -17.67 7.84 -5.33
C GLY A 514 -16.98 7.42 -6.62
N LYS A 515 -15.65 7.36 -6.64
CA LYS A 515 -14.86 6.98 -7.82
C LYS A 515 -13.85 5.88 -7.51
N VAL A 516 -13.51 5.13 -8.57
CA VAL A 516 -12.44 4.13 -8.57
C VAL A 516 -11.42 4.54 -9.64
N TYR A 517 -10.15 4.66 -9.24
CA TYR A 517 -9.03 5.05 -10.08
C TYR A 517 -8.11 3.85 -10.28
N VAL A 518 -7.80 3.51 -11.53
CA VAL A 518 -7.00 2.33 -11.88
C VAL A 518 -5.88 2.74 -12.83
N GLY A 519 -4.62 2.54 -12.43
CA GLY A 519 -3.45 2.73 -13.29
C GLY A 519 -3.43 1.74 -14.46
N THR A 520 -2.92 2.18 -15.61
CA THR A 520 -2.78 1.40 -16.84
C THR A 520 -1.40 1.63 -17.46
N THR A 521 -1.13 1.02 -18.61
CA THR A 521 0.14 1.18 -19.32
C THR A 521 0.39 2.61 -19.83
N ASN A 522 -0.61 3.47 -19.90
CA ASN A 522 -0.52 4.83 -20.46
C ASN A 522 -1.54 5.81 -19.89
N GLY A 523 -2.09 5.54 -18.72
CA GLY A 523 -3.11 6.40 -18.15
C GLY A 523 -3.74 5.89 -16.87
N VAL A 524 -4.83 6.53 -16.48
CA VAL A 524 -5.68 6.13 -15.36
C VAL A 524 -7.13 6.01 -15.82
N GLY A 525 -7.72 4.83 -15.64
CA GLY A 525 -9.16 4.63 -15.80
C GLY A 525 -9.90 5.18 -14.59
N VAL A 526 -10.92 6.00 -14.81
CA VAL A 526 -11.76 6.60 -13.76
C VAL A 526 -13.18 6.08 -13.90
N PHE A 527 -13.66 5.40 -12.87
CA PHE A 527 -15.00 4.81 -12.80
C PHE A 527 -15.83 5.51 -11.72
N GLY A 528 -17.14 5.47 -11.87
CA GLY A 528 -18.10 6.05 -10.93
C GLY A 528 -19.54 5.82 -11.38
N LEU A 529 -20.49 6.49 -10.68
CA LEU A 529 -21.89 6.40 -11.06
C LEU A 529 -22.13 7.11 -12.39
N LEU A 530 -22.82 6.41 -13.30
CA LEU A 530 -23.27 6.96 -14.58
C LEU A 530 -24.43 7.94 -14.35
N LYS A 531 -24.50 9.00 -15.16
CA LYS A 531 -25.58 9.99 -15.14
C LYS A 531 -26.79 9.48 -15.93
#